data_7575035da71292cf3dc53942a7f92282
#
_entry.id   7575035da71292cf3dc53942a7f92282
#
_cell.length_a   1.000
_cell.length_b   1.000
_cell.length_c   1.000
_cell.angle_alpha   90.00
_cell.angle_beta   90.00
_cell.angle_gamma   90.00
#
_symmetry.space_group_name_H-M   'P 1'
#
loop_
_entity.id
_entity.type
_entity.pdbx_description
1 polymer ?
#
loop_
_entity_poly.entity_id
_entity_poly.type
_entity_poly.pdbx_seq_one_letter_code
_entity_poly.pdbx_strand_id
1 'polypeptide(L)'
;MNCLLKSFLVGLAGIQGVTLMAESRPKLVVGIMVDQLRTDYIENLRGMLSQGGFRRLMDNGVYFKDIDYMVPGGDAASASAVLQTGAYPRQNGVAGEKVFDPQSKSLKSVFHDDTYIGNFTNETYSPSSLRVTTFTDEIAVANKGKSKIHSISPNAAQAIVLAGHAGTSAFWINDETGRWSSSTYYSRPPVYLQNQNYNSPLISRLDTMRWMPLRKGEPYPDISSQESNSGFRHSFSRSDKDVFSLYKSSPYVNSDITQAAIEYVTGLGLGKEGEKTDVLNLGYNLNVYPAFSNDDYKFELQDAYLRLDKDLERLFNTLDREVGKDNVLLYLFSTGYFTEPKTDTETYKLPGGIFSVKRAVSLLNAFLVAKYGNGAFVDQYANGHIYLSKNLLEEKNLDPVKVAEESRDFLVKMSGVADAFTLADISSLAVSHLEAQRRAIDPKTAGDIILDFNPGWTVVDDSRYPSVNQDNKTTSYPGPGFIMGQGLSPQVIDETVEAVEIAPTLSRIMRIRSPNSATSKPLTLK
;
A
#
# COMPACT_ATOMS: atom_id res chain seq x y z
N MET A 1 -78.13 -28.39 46.27
CA MET A 1 -76.81 -28.95 46.44
C MET A 1 -75.94 -28.28 45.38
N ASN A 2 -75.21 -27.24 45.79
CA ASN A 2 -74.58 -26.23 44.95
C ASN A 2 -73.15 -26.64 44.59
N CYS A 3 -72.80 -26.59 43.33
CA CYS A 3 -71.45 -26.71 42.86
C CYS A 3 -70.99 -25.40 42.22
N LEU A 4 -70.01 -24.73 42.87
CA LEU A 4 -69.45 -23.46 42.48
C LEU A 4 -68.41 -23.68 41.33
N LEU A 5 -68.67 -23.10 40.16
CA LEU A 5 -67.73 -22.98 39.11
C LEU A 5 -66.81 -21.75 39.33
N LYS A 6 -65.57 -21.96 39.62
CA LYS A 6 -64.56 -20.87 39.64
C LYS A 6 -63.93 -20.78 38.24
N SER A 7 -64.16 -19.65 37.55
CA SER A 7 -63.57 -19.26 36.32
C SER A 7 -62.12 -18.84 36.57
N PHE A 8 -61.15 -19.51 35.89
CA PHE A 8 -59.76 -19.12 35.82
C PHE A 8 -59.56 -18.27 34.55
N LEU A 9 -59.42 -16.96 34.74
CA LEU A 9 -58.95 -16.09 33.66
C LEU A 9 -57.41 -16.22 33.59
N VAL A 10 -56.90 -16.88 32.56
CA VAL A 10 -55.48 -16.87 32.21
C VAL A 10 -55.23 -15.63 31.35
N GLY A 11 -54.59 -14.63 31.95
CA GLY A 11 -54.08 -13.48 31.20
C GLY A 11 -52.95 -13.89 30.25
N LEU A 12 -53.19 -13.84 28.96
CA LEU A 12 -52.13 -13.88 27.95
C LEU A 12 -51.32 -12.57 28.04
N ALA A 13 -50.22 -12.60 28.77
CA ALA A 13 -49.18 -11.58 28.63
C ALA A 13 -48.56 -11.73 27.26
N GLY A 14 -48.87 -10.80 26.36
CA GLY A 14 -48.20 -10.71 25.06
C GLY A 14 -46.71 -10.47 25.25
N ILE A 15 -45.90 -11.50 25.05
CA ILE A 15 -44.47 -11.35 24.83
C ILE A 15 -44.33 -10.69 23.46
N GLN A 16 -44.21 -9.35 23.48
CA GLN A 16 -43.64 -8.66 22.30
C GLN A 16 -42.21 -9.17 22.14
N GLY A 17 -42.07 -10.16 21.30
CA GLY A 17 -40.76 -10.59 20.83
C GLY A 17 -40.11 -9.42 20.12
N VAL A 18 -39.19 -8.76 20.80
CA VAL A 18 -38.21 -7.91 20.14
C VAL A 18 -37.44 -8.86 19.21
N THR A 19 -37.87 -8.95 17.97
CA THR A 19 -37.04 -9.50 16.89
C THR A 19 -35.81 -8.62 16.81
N LEU A 20 -34.73 -8.99 17.52
CA LEU A 20 -33.41 -8.55 17.18
C LEU A 20 -33.19 -8.99 15.73
N MET A 21 -33.49 -8.10 14.79
CA MET A 21 -33.05 -8.27 13.42
C MET A 21 -31.52 -8.39 13.51
N ALA A 22 -31.00 -9.59 13.33
CA ALA A 22 -29.58 -9.78 13.19
C ALA A 22 -29.17 -8.91 11.99
N GLU A 23 -28.39 -7.86 12.27
CA GLU A 23 -27.84 -7.01 11.23
C GLU A 23 -27.25 -7.90 10.14
N SER A 24 -27.75 -7.76 8.91
CA SER A 24 -27.30 -8.55 7.78
C SER A 24 -25.84 -8.18 7.47
N ARG A 25 -25.01 -9.18 7.16
CA ARG A 25 -23.65 -8.91 6.69
C ARG A 25 -23.70 -8.03 5.43
N PRO A 26 -22.72 -7.11 5.27
CA PRO A 26 -22.60 -6.34 4.03
C PRO A 26 -22.55 -7.27 2.81
N LYS A 27 -23.23 -6.89 1.74
CA LYS A 27 -23.20 -7.63 0.47
C LYS A 27 -21.92 -7.39 -0.32
N LEU A 28 -21.31 -6.23 -0.11
CA LEU A 28 -20.07 -5.83 -0.74
C LEU A 28 -19.14 -5.20 0.29
N VAL A 29 -17.90 -5.64 0.33
CA VAL A 29 -16.79 -4.95 0.99
C VAL A 29 -16.00 -4.21 -0.07
N VAL A 30 -15.78 -2.90 0.13
CA VAL A 30 -14.90 -2.08 -0.71
C VAL A 30 -13.73 -1.62 0.15
N GLY A 31 -12.56 -2.14 -0.15
CA GLY A 31 -11.31 -1.76 0.53
C GLY A 31 -10.47 -0.86 -0.36
N ILE A 32 -9.98 0.24 0.20
CA ILE A 32 -9.18 1.21 -0.53
C ILE A 32 -7.88 1.45 0.23
N MET A 33 -6.75 1.27 -0.45
CA MET A 33 -5.43 1.67 0.05
C MET A 33 -4.93 2.83 -0.81
N VAL A 34 -4.54 3.92 -0.17
CA VAL A 34 -4.03 5.10 -0.87
C VAL A 34 -2.58 5.35 -0.48
N ASP A 35 -1.67 5.19 -1.46
CA ASP A 35 -0.27 5.47 -1.22
C ASP A 35 -0.04 6.97 -1.03
N GLN A 36 0.73 7.33 -0.01
CA GLN A 36 1.08 8.70 0.35
C GLN A 36 -0.10 9.64 0.70
N LEU A 37 -1.23 9.11 1.17
CA LEU A 37 -2.34 9.93 1.67
C LEU A 37 -2.02 10.47 3.06
N ARG A 38 -1.99 11.80 3.22
CA ARG A 38 -1.67 12.50 4.48
C ARG A 38 -2.92 13.14 5.08
N THR A 39 -3.01 13.11 6.39
CA THR A 39 -4.11 13.70 7.18
C THR A 39 -4.13 15.22 7.05
N ASP A 40 -2.97 15.88 7.16
CA ASP A 40 -2.85 17.34 7.08
C ASP A 40 -3.37 17.90 5.74
N TYR A 41 -3.11 17.19 4.62
CA TYR A 41 -3.62 17.63 3.31
C TYR A 41 -5.14 17.54 3.22
N ILE A 42 -5.76 16.44 3.66
CA ILE A 42 -7.23 16.33 3.59
C ILE A 42 -7.94 17.29 4.54
N GLU A 43 -7.35 17.59 5.70
CA GLU A 43 -7.89 18.58 6.65
C GLU A 43 -7.75 20.00 6.11
N ASN A 44 -6.60 20.38 5.58
CA ASN A 44 -6.36 21.70 4.99
C ASN A 44 -7.22 21.94 3.75
N LEU A 45 -7.40 20.93 2.92
CA LEU A 45 -8.22 20.99 1.71
C LEU A 45 -9.72 20.81 1.97
N ARG A 46 -10.16 20.57 3.22
CA ARG A 46 -11.57 20.23 3.53
C ARG A 46 -12.60 21.16 2.89
N GLY A 47 -12.31 22.48 2.86
CA GLY A 47 -13.20 23.46 2.25
C GLY A 47 -13.36 23.32 0.73
N MET A 48 -12.41 22.66 0.07
CA MET A 48 -12.37 22.46 -1.39
C MET A 48 -12.81 21.06 -1.82
N LEU A 49 -12.88 20.10 -0.87
CA LEU A 49 -13.31 18.73 -1.12
C LEU A 49 -14.82 18.67 -1.40
N SER A 50 -15.23 17.70 -2.23
CA SER A 50 -16.63 17.41 -2.52
C SER A 50 -17.36 16.85 -1.31
N GLN A 51 -18.70 16.97 -1.30
CA GLN A 51 -19.53 16.40 -0.24
C GLN A 51 -19.55 14.87 -0.30
N GLY A 52 -19.33 14.28 -1.46
CA GLY A 52 -19.45 12.85 -1.72
C GLY A 52 -18.14 12.07 -1.64
N GLY A 53 -16.98 12.76 -1.57
CA GLY A 53 -15.65 12.16 -1.50
C GLY A 53 -15.12 12.03 -0.07
N PHE A 54 -13.93 12.59 0.20
CA PHE A 54 -13.31 12.53 1.54
C PHE A 54 -14.18 13.14 2.63
N ARG A 55 -14.91 14.23 2.35
CA ARG A 55 -15.82 14.82 3.36
C ARG A 55 -16.89 13.84 3.80
N ARG A 56 -17.42 13.04 2.89
CA ARG A 56 -18.38 11.97 3.25
C ARG A 56 -17.78 11.00 4.25
N LEU A 57 -16.52 10.58 4.06
CA LEU A 57 -15.82 9.68 4.97
C LEU A 57 -15.56 10.33 6.33
N MET A 58 -15.12 11.59 6.33
CA MET A 58 -14.86 12.36 7.56
C MET A 58 -16.11 12.62 8.38
N ASP A 59 -17.25 12.87 7.72
CA ASP A 59 -18.48 13.31 8.37
C ASP A 59 -19.39 12.13 8.76
N ASN A 60 -19.32 10.99 8.03
CA ASN A 60 -20.24 9.87 8.21
C ASN A 60 -19.56 8.53 8.58
N GLY A 61 -18.25 8.48 8.63
CA GLY A 61 -17.47 7.29 8.97
C GLY A 61 -16.80 7.36 10.35
N VAL A 62 -16.16 6.27 10.71
CA VAL A 62 -15.11 6.26 11.73
C VAL A 62 -13.87 6.83 11.08
N TYR A 63 -13.38 7.96 11.55
CA TYR A 63 -12.20 8.66 11.04
C TYR A 63 -11.04 8.52 12.01
N PHE A 64 -10.02 7.78 11.61
CA PHE A 64 -8.74 7.68 12.29
C PHE A 64 -7.81 8.75 11.73
N LYS A 65 -7.29 9.63 12.59
CA LYS A 65 -6.39 10.69 12.13
C LYS A 65 -4.99 10.18 11.82
N ASP A 66 -4.57 9.09 12.48
CA ASP A 66 -3.24 8.56 12.34
C ASP A 66 -3.23 7.03 12.44
N ILE A 67 -2.73 6.38 11.38
CA ILE A 67 -2.48 4.94 11.33
C ILE A 67 -0.99 4.70 11.22
N ASP A 68 -0.41 4.08 12.24
CA ASP A 68 1.01 3.75 12.26
C ASP A 68 1.23 2.27 11.92
N TYR A 69 2.12 2.01 10.98
CA TYR A 69 2.52 0.66 10.59
C TYR A 69 3.60 0.08 11.50
N MET A 70 4.19 0.88 12.38
CA MET A 70 5.19 0.48 13.39
C MET A 70 6.41 -0.22 12.80
N VAL A 71 6.71 0.01 11.52
CA VAL A 71 7.86 -0.55 10.79
C VAL A 71 8.48 0.53 9.91
N PRO A 72 9.81 0.67 9.90
CA PRO A 72 10.49 1.63 9.04
C PRO A 72 10.56 1.16 7.59
N GLY A 73 10.64 2.09 6.65
CA GLY A 73 11.04 1.85 5.27
C GLY A 73 10.09 1.02 4.41
N GLY A 74 8.79 1.00 4.72
CA GLY A 74 7.80 0.25 3.96
C GLY A 74 7.41 0.89 2.61
N ASP A 75 6.61 0.17 1.86
CA ASP A 75 6.00 0.59 0.59
C ASP A 75 4.51 0.20 0.54
N ALA A 76 3.85 0.51 -0.57
CA ALA A 76 2.42 0.23 -0.72
C ALA A 76 2.07 -1.27 -0.61
N ALA A 77 2.96 -2.17 -1.00
CA ALA A 77 2.75 -3.61 -0.89
C ALA A 77 2.87 -4.09 0.55
N SER A 78 3.96 -3.73 1.25
CA SER A 78 4.19 -4.10 2.65
C SER A 78 3.13 -3.49 3.58
N ALA A 79 2.75 -2.21 3.38
CA ALA A 79 1.67 -1.57 4.12
C ALA A 79 0.33 -2.30 3.92
N SER A 80 -0.02 -2.60 2.66
CA SER A 80 -1.24 -3.36 2.36
C SER A 80 -1.22 -4.75 3.00
N ALA A 81 -0.04 -5.42 3.04
CA ALA A 81 0.10 -6.72 3.68
C ALA A 81 -0.10 -6.63 5.20
N VAL A 82 0.50 -5.63 5.87
CA VAL A 82 0.29 -5.42 7.31
C VAL A 82 -1.19 -5.20 7.63
N LEU A 83 -1.84 -4.28 6.89
CA LEU A 83 -3.25 -3.96 7.12
C LEU A 83 -4.18 -5.14 6.85
N GLN A 84 -3.97 -5.87 5.75
CA GLN A 84 -4.82 -6.99 5.35
C GLN A 84 -4.63 -8.25 6.20
N THR A 85 -3.45 -8.44 6.79
CA THR A 85 -3.15 -9.65 7.56
C THR A 85 -3.19 -9.44 9.07
N GLY A 86 -3.11 -8.19 9.56
CA GLY A 86 -2.90 -7.91 10.98
C GLY A 86 -1.58 -8.45 11.52
N ALA A 87 -0.57 -8.62 10.66
CA ALA A 87 0.73 -9.17 10.99
C ALA A 87 1.85 -8.40 10.28
N TYR A 88 3.01 -8.28 10.93
CA TYR A 88 4.16 -7.57 10.38
C TYR A 88 4.88 -8.36 9.27
N PRO A 89 5.74 -7.72 8.46
CA PRO A 89 6.49 -8.36 7.37
C PRO A 89 7.24 -9.64 7.78
N ARG A 90 7.79 -9.68 8.97
CA ARG A 90 8.45 -10.88 9.51
C ARG A 90 7.53 -12.11 9.50
N GLN A 91 6.24 -11.95 9.75
CA GLN A 91 5.26 -13.03 9.77
C GLN A 91 4.57 -13.18 8.40
N ASN A 92 4.15 -12.07 7.79
CA ASN A 92 3.37 -12.11 6.55
C ASN A 92 4.21 -12.38 5.30
N GLY A 93 5.53 -12.15 5.34
CA GLY A 93 6.47 -12.45 4.25
C GLY A 93 6.62 -11.33 3.21
N VAL A 94 5.96 -10.19 3.36
CA VAL A 94 5.97 -9.07 2.40
C VAL A 94 6.64 -7.86 3.06
N ALA A 95 7.97 -7.80 2.98
CA ALA A 95 8.75 -6.68 3.50
C ALA A 95 8.86 -5.49 2.51
N GLY A 96 8.52 -5.73 1.24
CA GLY A 96 8.52 -4.75 0.18
C GLY A 96 8.16 -5.39 -1.16
N GLU A 97 8.01 -4.55 -2.19
CA GLU A 97 7.62 -5.00 -3.54
C GLU A 97 8.71 -5.85 -4.21
N LYS A 98 9.99 -5.56 -3.94
CA LYS A 98 11.12 -6.21 -4.59
C LYS A 98 12.05 -6.84 -3.57
N VAL A 99 12.54 -8.03 -3.92
CA VAL A 99 13.50 -8.81 -3.14
C VAL A 99 14.70 -9.19 -4.01
N PHE A 100 15.87 -9.33 -3.39
CA PHE A 100 17.05 -9.82 -4.08
C PHE A 100 16.98 -11.35 -4.22
N ASP A 101 17.16 -11.83 -5.45
CA ASP A 101 17.32 -13.25 -5.75
C ASP A 101 18.81 -13.59 -5.89
N PRO A 102 19.39 -14.36 -4.94
CA PRO A 102 20.79 -14.70 -4.98
C PRO A 102 21.21 -15.56 -6.19
N GLN A 103 20.26 -16.31 -6.77
CA GLN A 103 20.56 -17.19 -7.93
C GLN A 103 20.75 -16.40 -9.20
N SER A 104 19.82 -15.50 -9.52
CA SER A 104 19.91 -14.62 -10.69
C SER A 104 20.72 -13.35 -10.44
N LYS A 105 21.13 -13.09 -9.19
CA LYS A 105 21.80 -11.84 -8.75
C LYS A 105 21.05 -10.57 -9.18
N SER A 106 19.73 -10.62 -9.16
CA SER A 106 18.85 -9.54 -9.59
C SER A 106 17.72 -9.30 -8.63
N LEU A 107 17.09 -8.11 -8.73
CA LEU A 107 15.87 -7.81 -8.00
C LEU A 107 14.68 -8.38 -8.76
N LYS A 108 13.88 -9.16 -8.07
CA LYS A 108 12.60 -9.69 -8.54
C LYS A 108 11.46 -9.16 -7.68
N SER A 109 10.22 -9.21 -8.22
CA SER A 109 9.05 -8.99 -7.37
C SER A 109 9.03 -10.02 -6.24
N VAL A 110 8.58 -9.60 -5.04
CA VAL A 110 8.34 -10.51 -3.92
C VAL A 110 7.34 -11.62 -4.29
N PHE A 111 6.48 -11.39 -5.29
CA PHE A 111 5.48 -12.32 -5.78
C PHE A 111 5.88 -13.08 -7.06
N HIS A 112 7.16 -13.03 -7.44
CA HIS A 112 7.65 -13.79 -8.59
C HIS A 112 7.44 -15.30 -8.38
N ASP A 113 6.81 -15.95 -9.37
CA ASP A 113 6.48 -17.38 -9.33
C ASP A 113 6.41 -17.95 -10.76
N ASP A 114 7.42 -18.70 -11.15
CA ASP A 114 7.54 -19.27 -12.50
C ASP A 114 6.50 -20.36 -12.80
N THR A 115 5.71 -20.77 -11.80
CA THR A 115 4.60 -21.75 -12.00
C THR A 115 3.47 -21.18 -12.84
N TYR A 116 3.32 -19.85 -12.85
CA TYR A 116 2.22 -19.16 -13.52
C TYR A 116 2.74 -18.31 -14.69
N ILE A 117 1.86 -17.99 -15.61
CA ILE A 117 2.15 -17.21 -16.82
C ILE A 117 1.44 -15.85 -16.71
N GLY A 118 2.11 -14.79 -17.16
CA GLY A 118 1.52 -13.46 -17.21
C GLY A 118 0.42 -13.33 -18.27
N ASN A 119 -0.63 -12.59 -17.96
CA ASN A 119 -1.65 -12.15 -18.90
C ASN A 119 -1.37 -10.70 -19.30
N PHE A 120 -1.06 -10.44 -20.55
CA PHE A 120 -0.62 -9.15 -21.10
C PHE A 120 0.71 -8.61 -20.53
N THR A 121 1.50 -9.49 -19.95
CA THR A 121 2.83 -9.21 -19.39
C THR A 121 3.70 -10.46 -19.48
N ASN A 122 5.03 -10.27 -19.43
CA ASN A 122 5.98 -11.36 -19.26
C ASN A 122 6.25 -11.68 -17.78
N GLU A 123 5.70 -10.90 -16.87
CA GLU A 123 5.83 -11.10 -15.42
C GLU A 123 5.00 -12.30 -14.97
N THR A 124 5.58 -13.13 -14.11
CA THR A 124 4.99 -14.37 -13.61
C THR A 124 4.80 -14.24 -12.10
N TYR A 125 3.56 -14.07 -11.67
CA TYR A 125 3.26 -13.72 -10.28
C TYR A 125 2.15 -14.59 -9.68
N SER A 126 2.29 -14.85 -8.35
CA SER A 126 1.27 -15.44 -7.51
C SER A 126 1.39 -14.92 -6.07
N PRO A 127 0.40 -15.10 -5.19
CA PRO A 127 0.49 -14.69 -3.79
C PRO A 127 1.34 -15.65 -2.91
N SER A 128 2.14 -16.55 -3.49
CA SER A 128 2.87 -17.61 -2.76
C SER A 128 3.80 -17.11 -1.64
N SER A 129 4.31 -15.88 -1.77
CA SER A 129 5.15 -15.27 -0.74
C SER A 129 4.37 -14.72 0.47
N LEU A 130 3.06 -14.53 0.32
CA LEU A 130 2.18 -14.16 1.42
C LEU A 130 1.91 -15.40 2.28
N ARG A 131 2.50 -15.47 3.48
CA ARG A 131 2.55 -16.70 4.31
C ARG A 131 1.34 -16.91 5.19
N VAL A 132 0.49 -15.90 5.29
CA VAL A 132 -0.64 -15.86 6.23
C VAL A 132 -1.90 -15.42 5.49
N THR A 133 -3.07 -15.79 6.03
CA THR A 133 -4.34 -15.37 5.43
C THR A 133 -4.56 -13.86 5.57
N THR A 134 -5.22 -13.28 4.58
CA THR A 134 -5.68 -11.89 4.60
C THR A 134 -7.11 -11.79 5.12
N PHE A 135 -7.55 -10.58 5.46
CA PHE A 135 -8.96 -10.31 5.74
C PHE A 135 -9.87 -10.74 4.56
N THR A 136 -9.39 -10.54 3.34
CA THR A 136 -10.08 -10.95 2.12
C THR A 136 -10.23 -12.48 2.03
N ASP A 137 -9.19 -13.23 2.39
CA ASP A 137 -9.24 -14.70 2.46
C ASP A 137 -10.25 -15.18 3.50
N GLU A 138 -10.33 -14.52 4.64
CA GLU A 138 -11.28 -14.88 5.70
C GLU A 138 -12.74 -14.62 5.27
N ILE A 139 -13.00 -13.61 4.44
CA ILE A 139 -14.31 -13.41 3.81
C ILE A 139 -14.63 -14.59 2.88
N ALA A 140 -13.66 -15.02 2.06
CA ALA A 140 -13.86 -16.18 1.18
C ALA A 140 -14.19 -17.45 1.99
N VAL A 141 -13.45 -17.71 3.07
CA VAL A 141 -13.69 -18.85 3.97
C VAL A 141 -15.10 -18.76 4.59
N ALA A 142 -15.48 -17.60 5.11
CA ALA A 142 -16.79 -17.38 5.75
C ALA A 142 -17.96 -17.60 4.77
N ASN A 143 -17.75 -17.34 3.48
CA ASN A 143 -18.71 -17.53 2.41
C ASN A 143 -18.52 -18.87 1.66
N LYS A 144 -17.70 -19.78 2.18
CA LYS A 144 -17.44 -21.12 1.60
C LYS A 144 -16.94 -21.06 0.15
N GLY A 145 -16.07 -20.10 -0.16
CA GLY A 145 -15.47 -19.88 -1.47
C GLY A 145 -16.42 -19.30 -2.53
N LYS A 146 -17.61 -18.80 -2.16
CA LYS A 146 -18.59 -18.26 -3.11
C LYS A 146 -18.44 -16.77 -3.40
N SER A 147 -17.60 -16.06 -2.65
CA SER A 147 -17.32 -14.63 -2.84
C SER A 147 -16.63 -14.38 -4.16
N LYS A 148 -17.05 -13.33 -4.87
CA LYS A 148 -16.27 -12.75 -5.98
C LYS A 148 -15.31 -11.74 -5.36
N ILE A 149 -14.02 -11.94 -5.56
CA ILE A 149 -12.96 -11.13 -4.94
C ILE A 149 -12.11 -10.53 -6.04
N HIS A 150 -12.13 -9.23 -6.15
CA HIS A 150 -11.41 -8.48 -7.18
C HIS A 150 -10.52 -7.42 -6.58
N SER A 151 -9.31 -7.26 -7.11
CA SER A 151 -8.42 -6.16 -6.78
C SER A 151 -7.89 -5.47 -8.02
N ILE A 152 -7.73 -4.15 -7.92
CA ILE A 152 -7.22 -3.28 -8.98
C ILE A 152 -6.27 -2.28 -8.34
N SER A 153 -5.02 -2.21 -8.80
CA SER A 153 -4.01 -1.27 -8.28
C SER A 153 -3.09 -0.82 -9.42
N PRO A 154 -2.40 0.32 -9.29
CA PRO A 154 -1.34 0.68 -10.21
C PRO A 154 -0.22 -0.38 -10.28
N ASN A 155 0.09 -1.01 -9.14
CA ASN A 155 1.24 -1.89 -8.96
C ASN A 155 0.81 -3.34 -8.69
N ALA A 156 1.57 -4.29 -9.27
CA ALA A 156 1.30 -5.72 -9.16
C ALA A 156 1.30 -6.23 -7.72
N ALA A 157 2.35 -5.90 -6.96
CA ALA A 157 2.50 -6.42 -5.61
C ALA A 157 1.34 -5.99 -4.69
N GLN A 158 0.92 -4.73 -4.76
CA GLN A 158 -0.24 -4.26 -4.02
C GLN A 158 -1.53 -4.94 -4.47
N ALA A 159 -1.76 -5.08 -5.79
CA ALA A 159 -2.95 -5.76 -6.32
C ALA A 159 -3.06 -7.21 -5.82
N ILE A 160 -1.92 -7.93 -5.78
CA ILE A 160 -1.84 -9.32 -5.32
C ILE A 160 -2.16 -9.43 -3.83
N VAL A 161 -1.56 -8.57 -2.99
CA VAL A 161 -1.86 -8.53 -1.54
C VAL A 161 -3.34 -8.26 -1.30
N LEU A 162 -3.91 -7.27 -1.99
CA LEU A 162 -5.32 -6.89 -1.83
C LEU A 162 -6.29 -7.98 -2.30
N ALA A 163 -5.90 -8.80 -3.28
CA ALA A 163 -6.68 -9.97 -3.69
C ALA A 163 -6.60 -11.11 -2.68
N GLY A 164 -5.47 -11.28 -2.01
CA GLY A 164 -5.17 -12.43 -1.17
C GLY A 164 -5.02 -13.73 -1.98
N HIS A 165 -5.02 -14.86 -1.28
CA HIS A 165 -4.91 -16.19 -1.90
C HIS A 165 -6.22 -16.60 -2.60
N ALA A 166 -7.36 -16.18 -2.06
CA ALA A 166 -8.69 -16.53 -2.59
C ALA A 166 -9.17 -15.56 -3.68
N GLY A 167 -8.30 -14.67 -4.18
CA GLY A 167 -8.65 -13.68 -5.19
C GLY A 167 -9.22 -14.31 -6.47
N THR A 168 -10.36 -13.79 -6.94
CA THR A 168 -10.92 -14.14 -8.26
C THR A 168 -10.11 -13.44 -9.36
N SER A 169 -9.70 -12.19 -9.14
CA SER A 169 -8.82 -11.46 -10.04
C SER A 169 -7.99 -10.41 -9.31
N ALA A 170 -6.77 -10.20 -9.78
CA ALA A 170 -5.92 -9.08 -9.44
C ALA A 170 -5.39 -8.45 -10.73
N PHE A 171 -5.51 -7.12 -10.85
CA PHE A 171 -5.09 -6.38 -12.02
C PHE A 171 -4.20 -5.20 -11.64
N TRP A 172 -3.22 -4.99 -12.49
CA TRP A 172 -2.28 -3.87 -12.39
C TRP A 172 -1.93 -3.32 -13.77
N ILE A 173 -1.30 -2.16 -13.82
CA ILE A 173 -0.76 -1.60 -15.06
C ILE A 173 0.71 -1.99 -15.15
N ASN A 174 1.07 -2.71 -16.20
CA ASN A 174 2.45 -3.14 -16.45
C ASN A 174 3.34 -1.95 -16.81
N ASP A 175 4.54 -1.88 -16.19
CA ASP A 175 5.46 -0.76 -16.34
C ASP A 175 6.11 -0.66 -17.74
N GLU A 176 6.20 -1.77 -18.45
CA GLU A 176 6.84 -1.80 -19.78
C GLU A 176 5.85 -1.52 -20.92
N THR A 177 4.60 -1.98 -20.77
CA THR A 177 3.62 -1.98 -21.86
C THR A 177 2.44 -1.03 -21.64
N GLY A 178 2.23 -0.57 -20.40
CA GLY A 178 1.06 0.22 -20.01
C GLY A 178 -0.27 -0.55 -20.10
N ARG A 179 -0.23 -1.88 -20.26
CA ARG A 179 -1.43 -2.70 -20.35
C ARG A 179 -1.93 -3.11 -18.97
N TRP A 180 -3.22 -3.25 -18.86
CA TRP A 180 -3.85 -3.95 -17.76
C TRP A 180 -3.40 -5.41 -17.79
N SER A 181 -2.71 -5.84 -16.75
CA SER A 181 -2.03 -7.12 -16.65
C SER A 181 -2.50 -7.91 -15.44
N SER A 182 -2.31 -9.22 -15.50
CA SER A 182 -2.63 -10.18 -14.45
C SER A 182 -1.75 -11.42 -14.62
N SER A 183 -1.99 -12.46 -13.85
CA SER A 183 -1.35 -13.76 -14.03
C SER A 183 -2.39 -14.88 -14.15
N THR A 184 -1.97 -16.05 -14.63
CA THR A 184 -2.83 -17.23 -14.73
C THR A 184 -3.18 -17.86 -13.39
N TYR A 185 -2.60 -17.37 -12.27
CA TYR A 185 -3.09 -17.70 -10.93
C TYR A 185 -4.54 -17.27 -10.74
N TYR A 186 -4.91 -16.10 -11.30
CA TYR A 186 -6.24 -15.53 -11.22
C TYR A 186 -7.09 -15.94 -12.43
N SER A 187 -8.40 -15.83 -12.30
CA SER A 187 -9.31 -16.06 -13.42
C SER A 187 -9.07 -15.07 -14.57
N ARG A 188 -9.64 -15.34 -15.75
CA ARG A 188 -9.49 -14.46 -16.92
C ARG A 188 -9.99 -13.05 -16.63
N PRO A 189 -9.33 -12.02 -17.23
CA PRO A 189 -9.76 -10.65 -17.10
C PRO A 189 -11.20 -10.46 -17.53
N PRO A 190 -11.99 -9.64 -16.85
CA PRO A 190 -13.28 -9.18 -17.33
C PRO A 190 -13.17 -8.51 -18.71
N VAL A 191 -14.21 -8.63 -19.49
CA VAL A 191 -14.27 -8.10 -20.87
C VAL A 191 -13.89 -6.61 -20.94
N TYR A 192 -14.24 -5.83 -19.91
CA TYR A 192 -13.91 -4.41 -19.85
C TYR A 192 -12.38 -4.16 -19.95
N LEU A 193 -11.57 -4.81 -19.13
CA LEU A 193 -10.12 -4.61 -19.14
C LEU A 193 -9.47 -5.13 -20.42
N GLN A 194 -9.99 -6.22 -20.97
CA GLN A 194 -9.57 -6.69 -22.31
C GLN A 194 -9.86 -5.63 -23.36
N ASN A 195 -11.07 -5.07 -23.35
CA ASN A 195 -11.45 -4.01 -24.28
C ASN A 195 -10.57 -2.78 -24.15
N GLN A 196 -10.19 -2.38 -22.93
CA GLN A 196 -9.25 -1.28 -22.71
C GLN A 196 -7.90 -1.56 -23.37
N ASN A 197 -7.35 -2.76 -23.21
CA ASN A 197 -6.08 -3.14 -23.82
C ASN A 197 -6.09 -3.15 -25.35
N TYR A 198 -7.21 -3.47 -25.97
CA TYR A 198 -7.32 -3.59 -27.44
C TYR A 198 -7.89 -2.33 -28.10
N ASN A 199 -8.94 -1.74 -27.52
CA ASN A 199 -9.69 -0.67 -28.18
C ASN A 199 -9.24 0.73 -27.75
N SER A 200 -8.68 0.86 -26.54
CA SER A 200 -8.22 2.14 -26.00
C SER A 200 -6.95 1.96 -25.15
N PRO A 201 -5.87 1.40 -25.72
CA PRO A 201 -4.66 1.16 -24.97
C PRO A 201 -4.07 2.47 -24.44
N LEU A 202 -3.48 2.43 -23.23
CA LEU A 202 -2.93 3.59 -22.57
C LEU A 202 -1.94 4.34 -23.47
N ILE A 203 -1.07 3.63 -24.17
CA ILE A 203 -0.08 4.20 -25.09
C ILE A 203 -0.69 5.12 -26.15
N SER A 204 -1.89 4.84 -26.64
CA SER A 204 -2.56 5.67 -27.66
C SER A 204 -3.16 6.96 -27.10
N ARG A 205 -3.38 7.03 -25.78
CA ARG A 205 -3.97 8.19 -25.08
C ARG A 205 -2.91 9.15 -24.54
N LEU A 206 -1.70 8.68 -24.26
CA LEU A 206 -0.64 9.44 -23.58
C LEU A 206 -0.31 10.77 -24.26
N ASP A 207 -0.10 10.79 -25.58
CA ASP A 207 0.30 11.99 -26.30
C ASP A 207 -0.74 13.12 -26.23
N THR A 208 -2.00 12.80 -25.94
CA THR A 208 -3.08 13.77 -25.80
C THR A 208 -3.36 14.17 -24.36
N MET A 209 -2.84 13.41 -23.40
CA MET A 209 -3.02 13.70 -21.99
C MET A 209 -2.21 14.94 -21.56
N ARG A 210 -2.86 15.80 -20.81
CA ARG A 210 -2.26 17.02 -20.26
C ARG A 210 -2.74 17.20 -18.83
N TRP A 211 -1.82 17.11 -17.89
CA TRP A 211 -2.13 17.42 -16.50
C TRP A 211 -1.93 18.91 -16.26
N MET A 212 -3.02 19.58 -16.00
CA MET A 212 -3.09 21.00 -15.68
C MET A 212 -3.97 21.18 -14.44
N PRO A 213 -3.86 22.30 -13.72
CA PRO A 213 -4.70 22.56 -12.55
C PRO A 213 -6.18 22.36 -12.84
N LEU A 214 -6.86 21.64 -11.94
CA LEU A 214 -8.30 21.44 -11.98
C LEU A 214 -9.06 22.75 -11.78
N ARG A 215 -8.51 23.63 -10.94
CA ARG A 215 -9.05 24.95 -10.60
C ARG A 215 -8.12 26.03 -11.13
N LYS A 216 -8.48 26.61 -12.27
CA LYS A 216 -7.70 27.68 -12.87
C LYS A 216 -7.99 29.01 -12.16
N GLY A 217 -6.92 29.71 -11.73
CA GLY A 217 -7.03 31.06 -11.16
C GLY A 217 -7.60 31.12 -9.74
N GLU A 218 -7.85 29.99 -9.09
CA GLU A 218 -8.21 29.94 -7.68
C GLU A 218 -6.99 29.56 -6.84
N PRO A 219 -6.71 30.29 -5.73
CA PRO A 219 -5.60 29.95 -4.85
C PRO A 219 -5.88 28.62 -4.14
N TYR A 220 -4.88 27.78 -4.07
CA TYR A 220 -4.85 26.63 -3.18
C TYR A 220 -4.35 27.06 -1.81
N PRO A 221 -4.77 26.42 -0.70
CA PRO A 221 -4.22 26.70 0.62
C PRO A 221 -2.69 26.62 0.60
N ASP A 222 -2.03 27.51 1.34
CA ASP A 222 -0.57 27.60 1.49
C ASP A 222 0.23 27.92 0.19
N ILE A 223 -0.44 28.32 -0.87
CA ILE A 223 0.18 28.74 -2.12
C ILE A 223 -0.12 30.22 -2.36
N SER A 224 0.91 31.01 -2.64
CA SER A 224 0.72 32.43 -2.92
C SER A 224 -0.10 32.65 -4.18
N SER A 225 -0.85 33.77 -4.24
CA SER A 225 -1.66 34.12 -5.41
C SER A 225 -0.82 34.33 -6.68
N GLN A 226 0.46 34.66 -6.55
CA GLN A 226 1.39 34.76 -7.69
C GLN A 226 1.79 33.38 -8.22
N GLU A 227 2.03 32.42 -7.35
CA GLU A 227 2.35 31.03 -7.71
C GLU A 227 1.14 30.32 -8.33
N SER A 228 -0.07 30.54 -7.77
CA SER A 228 -1.31 29.96 -8.29
C SER A 228 -1.65 30.46 -9.73
N ASN A 229 -1.21 31.65 -10.10
CA ASN A 229 -1.43 32.22 -11.44
C ASN A 229 -0.49 31.66 -12.50
N SER A 230 0.68 31.12 -12.13
CA SER A 230 1.63 30.54 -13.08
C SER A 230 1.16 29.21 -13.66
N GLY A 231 0.35 28.46 -12.88
CA GLY A 231 -0.16 27.14 -13.27
C GLY A 231 0.96 26.14 -13.58
N PHE A 232 0.61 24.87 -13.66
CA PHE A 232 1.52 23.84 -14.15
C PHE A 232 0.95 23.14 -15.39
N ARG A 233 1.81 22.51 -16.19
CA ARG A 233 1.42 21.72 -17.34
C ARG A 233 2.39 20.56 -17.54
N HIS A 234 1.93 19.35 -17.26
CA HIS A 234 2.67 18.12 -17.55
C HIS A 234 2.08 17.44 -18.77
N SER A 235 2.94 16.90 -19.61
CA SER A 235 2.58 16.15 -20.82
C SER A 235 3.28 14.81 -20.78
N PHE A 236 2.67 13.81 -21.38
CA PHE A 236 3.27 12.49 -21.53
C PHE A 236 3.65 12.32 -22.99
N SER A 237 4.82 11.72 -23.23
CA SER A 237 5.26 11.36 -24.58
C SER A 237 5.54 9.86 -24.64
N ARG A 238 4.95 9.18 -25.62
CA ARG A 238 5.21 7.76 -25.84
C ARG A 238 6.67 7.43 -26.17
N SER A 239 7.48 8.43 -26.50
CA SER A 239 8.92 8.28 -26.73
C SER A 239 9.73 8.23 -25.44
N ASP A 240 9.14 8.63 -24.30
CA ASP A 240 9.84 8.62 -23.02
C ASP A 240 9.94 7.17 -22.51
N LYS A 241 11.14 6.75 -22.12
CA LYS A 241 11.38 5.36 -21.67
C LYS A 241 10.53 4.97 -20.47
N ASP A 242 10.30 5.93 -19.56
CA ASP A 242 9.59 5.71 -18.28
C ASP A 242 8.17 6.27 -18.30
N VAL A 243 7.56 6.43 -19.48
CA VAL A 243 6.26 7.09 -19.63
C VAL A 243 5.14 6.44 -18.81
N PHE A 244 5.15 5.11 -18.67
CA PHE A 244 4.14 4.41 -17.86
C PHE A 244 4.36 4.60 -16.36
N SER A 245 5.60 4.69 -15.90
CA SER A 245 5.93 5.06 -14.53
C SER A 245 5.51 6.49 -14.22
N LEU A 246 5.80 7.43 -15.13
CA LEU A 246 5.32 8.81 -15.05
C LEU A 246 3.78 8.89 -15.01
N TYR A 247 3.11 8.11 -15.87
CA TYR A 247 1.65 8.02 -15.86
C TYR A 247 1.11 7.52 -14.51
N LYS A 248 1.72 6.46 -13.95
CA LYS A 248 1.34 5.92 -12.64
C LYS A 248 1.52 6.92 -11.50
N SER A 249 2.47 7.86 -11.62
CA SER A 249 2.69 8.93 -10.64
C SER A 249 1.75 10.12 -10.83
N SER A 250 0.92 10.12 -11.86
CA SER A 250 -0.06 11.17 -12.13
C SER A 250 -1.45 10.82 -11.58
N PRO A 251 -2.34 11.79 -11.36
CA PRO A 251 -3.70 11.52 -10.89
C PRO A 251 -4.57 10.76 -11.90
N TYR A 252 -4.15 10.65 -13.14
CA TYR A 252 -4.92 9.94 -14.18
C TYR A 252 -4.99 8.45 -13.96
N VAL A 253 -3.98 7.84 -13.33
CA VAL A 253 -4.05 6.41 -12.97
C VAL A 253 -5.20 6.14 -12.02
N ASN A 254 -5.44 7.03 -11.06
CA ASN A 254 -6.55 6.89 -10.11
C ASN A 254 -7.91 6.95 -10.81
N SER A 255 -8.05 7.84 -11.81
CA SER A 255 -9.27 7.93 -12.61
C SER A 255 -9.53 6.65 -13.44
N ASP A 256 -8.49 6.05 -14.01
CA ASP A 256 -8.62 4.77 -14.73
C ASP A 256 -8.98 3.60 -13.79
N ILE A 257 -8.39 3.55 -12.58
CA ILE A 257 -8.74 2.56 -11.55
C ILE A 257 -10.19 2.74 -11.10
N THR A 258 -10.62 3.98 -10.86
CA THR A 258 -12.01 4.29 -10.49
C THR A 258 -12.98 3.86 -11.58
N GLN A 259 -12.65 4.14 -12.85
CA GLN A 259 -13.50 3.72 -13.96
C GLN A 259 -13.58 2.19 -14.05
N ALA A 260 -12.46 1.50 -13.90
CA ALA A 260 -12.45 0.02 -13.86
C ALA A 260 -13.28 -0.52 -12.68
N ALA A 261 -13.17 0.09 -11.49
CA ALA A 261 -13.97 -0.27 -10.32
C ALA A 261 -15.47 -0.12 -10.56
N ILE A 262 -15.89 0.99 -11.17
CA ILE A 262 -17.29 1.25 -11.55
C ILE A 262 -17.79 0.17 -12.52
N GLU A 263 -17.01 -0.19 -13.52
CA GLU A 263 -17.35 -1.25 -14.47
C GLU A 263 -17.44 -2.63 -13.82
N TYR A 264 -16.62 -2.89 -12.80
CA TYR A 264 -16.72 -4.14 -12.02
C TYR A 264 -18.03 -4.19 -11.21
N VAL A 265 -18.37 -3.10 -10.52
CA VAL A 265 -19.61 -3.04 -9.72
C VAL A 265 -20.83 -3.19 -10.62
N THR A 266 -20.87 -2.48 -11.74
CA THR A 266 -22.03 -2.47 -12.66
C THR A 266 -22.09 -3.72 -13.53
N GLY A 267 -20.98 -4.10 -14.15
CA GLY A 267 -20.92 -5.17 -15.16
C GLY A 267 -20.88 -6.57 -14.58
N LEU A 268 -20.21 -6.79 -13.43
CA LEU A 268 -20.16 -8.09 -12.75
C LEU A 268 -21.26 -8.25 -11.69
N GLY A 269 -22.01 -7.19 -11.41
CA GLY A 269 -23.08 -7.20 -10.41
C GLY A 269 -22.59 -7.52 -9.00
N LEU A 270 -21.45 -6.94 -8.59
CA LEU A 270 -20.90 -7.18 -7.27
C LEU A 270 -21.89 -6.74 -6.18
N GLY A 271 -22.05 -7.56 -5.15
CA GLY A 271 -22.98 -7.31 -4.05
C GLY A 271 -24.47 -7.45 -4.40
N LYS A 272 -24.83 -7.89 -5.63
CA LYS A 272 -26.24 -8.05 -6.06
C LYS A 272 -26.77 -9.47 -5.89
N GLU A 273 -25.89 -10.48 -5.80
CA GLU A 273 -26.28 -11.89 -5.81
C GLU A 273 -26.21 -12.55 -4.42
N GLY A 274 -27.32 -13.10 -3.97
CA GLY A 274 -27.40 -14.02 -2.83
C GLY A 274 -27.10 -13.41 -1.46
N GLU A 275 -26.79 -14.27 -0.49
CA GLU A 275 -26.45 -13.92 0.90
C GLU A 275 -24.93 -13.82 1.14
N LYS A 276 -24.12 -13.91 0.08
CA LYS A 276 -22.66 -13.83 0.15
C LYS A 276 -22.17 -12.38 0.15
N THR A 277 -21.00 -12.15 0.72
CA THR A 277 -20.28 -10.90 0.61
C THR A 277 -19.27 -10.99 -0.53
N ASP A 278 -19.34 -10.11 -1.51
CA ASP A 278 -18.30 -9.91 -2.53
C ASP A 278 -17.28 -8.87 -2.05
N VAL A 279 -16.10 -8.81 -2.68
CA VAL A 279 -15.02 -7.90 -2.30
C VAL A 279 -14.48 -7.18 -3.54
N LEU A 280 -14.29 -5.87 -3.43
CA LEU A 280 -13.58 -5.05 -4.39
C LEU A 280 -12.51 -4.23 -3.65
N ASN A 281 -11.25 -4.55 -3.87
CA ASN A 281 -10.13 -3.84 -3.29
C ASN A 281 -9.42 -2.98 -4.34
N LEU A 282 -9.09 -1.74 -3.96
CA LEU A 282 -8.49 -0.74 -4.84
C LEU A 282 -7.21 -0.19 -4.24
N GLY A 283 -6.16 -0.06 -5.07
CA GLY A 283 -4.99 0.73 -4.75
C GLY A 283 -5.05 2.06 -5.48
N TYR A 284 -4.87 3.17 -4.77
CA TYR A 284 -4.70 4.50 -5.34
C TYR A 284 -3.33 5.07 -4.99
N ASN A 285 -2.94 6.10 -5.70
CA ASN A 285 -1.62 6.67 -5.61
C ASN A 285 -1.68 8.20 -5.58
N LEU A 286 -0.99 8.81 -4.60
CA LEU A 286 -0.74 10.25 -4.50
C LEU A 286 0.76 10.52 -4.50
N ASN A 287 1.53 9.77 -5.28
CA ASN A 287 2.98 9.91 -5.36
C ASN A 287 3.38 11.29 -5.87
N VAL A 288 4.54 11.72 -5.42
CA VAL A 288 5.21 12.90 -5.98
C VAL A 288 5.59 12.61 -7.43
N TYR A 289 5.19 13.48 -8.34
CA TYR A 289 5.48 13.32 -9.76
C TYR A 289 6.97 13.60 -10.04
N PRO A 290 7.72 12.66 -10.64
CA PRO A 290 9.18 12.76 -10.74
C PRO A 290 9.70 13.94 -11.58
N ALA A 291 8.85 14.53 -12.43
CA ALA A 291 9.22 15.67 -13.27
C ALA A 291 9.04 17.03 -12.57
N PHE A 292 8.76 17.05 -11.27
CA PHE A 292 8.77 18.28 -10.49
C PHE A 292 10.18 18.85 -10.45
N SER A 293 10.34 19.98 -11.11
CA SER A 293 11.65 20.59 -11.31
C SER A 293 12.17 21.35 -10.10
N ASN A 294 11.34 21.62 -9.10
CA ASN A 294 11.70 22.44 -7.93
C ASN A 294 10.87 22.05 -6.71
N ASP A 295 11.21 22.61 -5.55
CA ASP A 295 10.66 22.36 -4.22
C ASP A 295 9.15 22.63 -4.05
N ASP A 296 8.43 23.03 -5.12
CA ASP A 296 7.04 23.47 -5.12
C ASP A 296 6.03 22.45 -5.71
N TYR A 297 6.24 21.15 -5.45
CA TYR A 297 5.23 20.13 -5.85
C TYR A 297 3.91 20.23 -5.07
N LYS A 298 3.80 21.15 -4.12
CA LYS A 298 2.59 21.35 -3.31
C LYS A 298 1.35 21.58 -4.17
N PHE A 299 1.49 22.31 -5.26
CA PHE A 299 0.38 22.66 -6.12
C PHE A 299 -0.17 21.44 -6.89
N GLU A 300 0.71 20.66 -7.50
CA GLU A 300 0.35 19.42 -8.18
C GLU A 300 -0.20 18.39 -7.21
N LEU A 301 0.40 18.30 -6.02
CA LEU A 301 -0.05 17.36 -4.99
C LEU A 301 -1.47 17.73 -4.52
N GLN A 302 -1.75 19.00 -4.22
CA GLN A 302 -3.10 19.46 -3.86
C GLN A 302 -4.12 19.19 -5.00
N ASP A 303 -3.73 19.42 -6.27
CA ASP A 303 -4.56 19.08 -7.42
C ASP A 303 -4.84 17.58 -7.51
N ALA A 304 -3.85 16.74 -7.24
CA ALA A 304 -4.01 15.29 -7.21
C ALA A 304 -5.01 14.83 -6.12
N TYR A 305 -4.96 15.44 -4.92
CA TYR A 305 -5.94 15.19 -3.86
C TYR A 305 -7.37 15.56 -4.28
N LEU A 306 -7.56 16.73 -4.91
CA LEU A 306 -8.89 17.16 -5.36
C LEU A 306 -9.44 16.27 -6.50
N ARG A 307 -8.56 15.73 -7.34
CA ARG A 307 -8.96 14.76 -8.38
C ARG A 307 -9.35 13.42 -7.79
N LEU A 308 -8.56 12.91 -6.85
CA LEU A 308 -8.89 11.67 -6.14
C LEU A 308 -10.22 11.81 -5.38
N ASP A 309 -10.46 12.96 -4.74
CA ASP A 309 -11.73 13.25 -4.07
C ASP A 309 -12.94 13.12 -5.01
N LYS A 310 -12.83 13.65 -6.23
CA LYS A 310 -13.88 13.51 -7.26
C LYS A 310 -14.04 12.07 -7.75
N ASP A 311 -12.95 11.34 -7.86
CA ASP A 311 -12.98 9.94 -8.24
C ASP A 311 -13.65 9.08 -7.16
N LEU A 312 -13.37 9.36 -5.88
CA LEU A 312 -14.06 8.73 -4.74
C LEU A 312 -15.55 9.05 -4.73
N GLU A 313 -15.93 10.31 -4.96
CA GLU A 313 -17.33 10.71 -5.07
C GLU A 313 -18.08 9.93 -6.17
N ARG A 314 -17.46 9.79 -7.35
CA ARG A 314 -18.04 9.00 -8.45
C ARG A 314 -18.22 7.53 -8.08
N LEU A 315 -17.22 6.95 -7.43
CA LEU A 315 -17.26 5.56 -6.97
C LEU A 315 -18.37 5.37 -5.94
N PHE A 316 -18.39 6.22 -4.89
CA PHE A 316 -19.35 6.09 -3.79
C PHE A 316 -20.80 6.29 -4.26
N ASN A 317 -21.04 7.25 -5.15
CA ASN A 317 -22.36 7.43 -5.77
C ASN A 317 -22.79 6.22 -6.60
N THR A 318 -21.84 5.54 -7.25
CA THR A 318 -22.13 4.30 -7.97
C THR A 318 -22.46 3.16 -7.01
N LEU A 319 -21.71 3.00 -5.90
CA LEU A 319 -21.98 1.99 -4.87
C LEU A 319 -23.37 2.19 -4.26
N ASP A 320 -23.75 3.43 -3.94
CA ASP A 320 -25.06 3.75 -3.39
C ASP A 320 -26.21 3.36 -4.35
N ARG A 321 -26.04 3.66 -5.63
CA ARG A 321 -27.04 3.34 -6.66
C ARG A 321 -27.15 1.86 -6.96
N GLU A 322 -26.02 1.16 -7.08
CA GLU A 322 -25.97 -0.22 -7.58
C GLU A 322 -26.15 -1.27 -6.48
N VAL A 323 -25.65 -1.00 -5.28
CA VAL A 323 -25.62 -1.95 -4.16
C VAL A 323 -26.49 -1.49 -3.00
N GLY A 324 -26.57 -0.17 -2.80
CA GLY A 324 -27.22 0.47 -1.66
C GLY A 324 -26.24 0.68 -0.49
N LYS A 325 -26.24 1.88 0.07
CA LYS A 325 -25.28 2.31 1.09
C LYS A 325 -25.24 1.40 2.33
N ASP A 326 -26.39 0.84 2.73
CA ASP A 326 -26.49 -0.04 3.92
C ASP A 326 -26.00 -1.47 3.66
N ASN A 327 -25.72 -1.81 2.40
CA ASN A 327 -25.19 -3.11 1.99
C ASN A 327 -23.67 -3.08 1.75
N VAL A 328 -23.01 -1.94 1.93
CA VAL A 328 -21.58 -1.78 1.69
C VAL A 328 -20.84 -1.53 2.99
N LEU A 329 -19.77 -2.31 3.23
CA LEU A 329 -18.72 -1.95 4.18
C LEU A 329 -17.58 -1.33 3.38
N LEU A 330 -17.31 -0.06 3.60
CA LEU A 330 -16.22 0.69 2.97
C LEU A 330 -15.13 0.94 4.00
N TYR A 331 -13.89 0.65 3.63
CA TYR A 331 -12.73 1.14 4.38
C TYR A 331 -11.72 1.79 3.43
N LEU A 332 -11.07 2.85 3.89
CA LEU A 332 -10.00 3.53 3.18
C LEU A 332 -8.87 3.85 4.15
N PHE A 333 -7.64 3.45 3.80
CA PHE A 333 -6.47 3.69 4.64
C PHE A 333 -5.29 4.22 3.82
N SER A 334 -4.53 5.12 4.42
CA SER A 334 -3.20 5.51 3.95
C SER A 334 -2.23 4.33 4.09
N THR A 335 -1.20 4.28 3.24
CA THR A 335 -0.07 3.35 3.44
C THR A 335 0.86 3.76 4.58
N GLY A 336 0.74 4.99 5.10
CA GLY A 336 1.56 5.49 6.21
C GLY A 336 3.03 5.77 5.88
N TYR A 337 3.43 5.66 4.62
CA TYR A 337 4.78 5.98 4.15
C TYR A 337 4.75 7.13 3.17
N PHE A 338 5.57 8.14 3.43
CA PHE A 338 5.56 9.39 2.67
C PHE A 338 6.95 9.69 2.14
N THR A 339 7.03 10.24 0.93
CA THR A 339 8.29 10.77 0.41
C THR A 339 8.70 11.97 1.25
N GLU A 340 9.92 11.96 1.78
CA GLU A 340 10.46 13.11 2.50
C GLU A 340 10.57 14.31 1.55
N PRO A 341 10.06 15.49 1.97
CA PRO A 341 10.35 16.71 1.23
C PRO A 341 11.87 16.93 1.27
N LYS A 342 12.43 17.45 0.17
CA LYS A 342 13.82 17.85 0.14
C LYS A 342 14.05 18.88 1.26
N THR A 343 14.88 18.53 2.23
CA THR A 343 15.22 19.45 3.31
C THR A 343 16.10 20.55 2.75
N ASP A 344 15.72 21.80 2.95
CA ASP A 344 16.59 22.95 2.66
C ASP A 344 17.75 22.96 3.65
N THR A 345 18.76 22.17 3.34
CA THR A 345 19.97 22.02 4.15
C THR A 345 20.81 23.29 4.18
N GLU A 346 20.69 24.15 3.17
CA GLU A 346 21.45 25.40 3.08
C GLU A 346 20.86 26.46 4.02
N THR A 347 19.55 26.69 3.96
CA THR A 347 18.88 27.68 4.83
C THR A 347 18.96 27.29 6.30
N TYR A 348 18.73 26.03 6.63
CA TYR A 348 18.76 25.56 8.02
C TYR A 348 20.13 25.10 8.51
N LYS A 349 21.18 25.15 7.65
CA LYS A 349 22.54 24.68 7.95
C LYS A 349 22.58 23.26 8.52
N LEU A 350 21.69 22.40 8.02
CA LEU A 350 21.65 21.01 8.41
C LEU A 350 22.69 20.22 7.60
N PRO A 351 23.38 19.27 8.24
CA PRO A 351 24.26 18.37 7.50
C PRO A 351 23.43 17.53 6.53
N GLY A 352 23.73 17.63 5.26
CA GLY A 352 23.07 16.87 4.20
C GLY A 352 24.04 16.58 3.06
N GLY A 353 23.62 15.73 2.14
CA GLY A 353 24.46 15.39 0.99
C GLY A 353 23.91 14.23 0.18
N ILE A 354 24.75 13.70 -0.70
CA ILE A 354 24.44 12.55 -1.55
C ILE A 354 25.22 11.33 -1.03
N PHE A 355 24.50 10.27 -0.72
CA PHE A 355 25.08 8.96 -0.48
C PHE A 355 25.08 8.15 -1.78
N SER A 356 26.25 7.98 -2.39
CA SER A 356 26.44 7.17 -3.59
C SER A 356 26.58 5.70 -3.22
N VAL A 357 25.63 4.88 -3.64
CA VAL A 357 25.63 3.43 -3.44
C VAL A 357 26.86 2.78 -4.08
N LYS A 358 27.20 3.17 -5.31
CA LYS A 358 28.38 2.65 -6.01
C LYS A 358 29.67 2.93 -5.25
N ARG A 359 29.82 4.15 -4.73
CA ARG A 359 30.99 4.52 -3.93
C ARG A 359 31.04 3.69 -2.64
N ALA A 360 29.93 3.55 -1.94
CA ALA A 360 29.87 2.80 -0.69
C ALA A 360 30.23 1.32 -0.89
N VAL A 361 29.62 0.67 -1.89
CA VAL A 361 29.91 -0.72 -2.25
C VAL A 361 31.36 -0.91 -2.69
N SER A 362 31.91 0.03 -3.50
CA SER A 362 33.31 -0.05 -3.94
C SER A 362 34.29 0.07 -2.78
N LEU A 363 34.04 0.98 -1.83
CA LEU A 363 34.89 1.16 -0.64
C LEU A 363 34.79 -0.04 0.30
N LEU A 364 33.59 -0.59 0.50
CA LEU A 364 33.40 -1.80 1.30
C LEU A 364 34.13 -2.98 0.66
N ASN A 365 34.02 -3.20 -0.64
CA ASN A 365 34.75 -4.24 -1.34
C ASN A 365 36.27 -4.05 -1.19
N ALA A 366 36.78 -2.83 -1.34
CA ALA A 366 38.21 -2.56 -1.15
C ALA A 366 38.69 -2.89 0.26
N PHE A 367 37.91 -2.55 1.28
CA PHE A 367 38.17 -2.90 2.68
C PHE A 367 38.23 -4.42 2.88
N LEU A 368 37.23 -5.15 2.35
CA LEU A 368 37.15 -6.61 2.49
C LEU A 368 38.27 -7.31 1.69
N VAL A 369 38.62 -6.80 0.50
CA VAL A 369 39.77 -7.32 -0.30
C VAL A 369 41.08 -7.14 0.46
N ALA A 370 41.31 -5.98 1.08
CA ALA A 370 42.52 -5.73 1.86
C ALA A 370 42.64 -6.72 3.05
N LYS A 371 41.54 -7.19 3.58
CA LYS A 371 41.50 -8.07 4.75
C LYS A 371 41.49 -9.57 4.41
N TYR A 372 40.75 -9.94 3.37
CA TYR A 372 40.44 -11.33 3.04
C TYR A 372 40.95 -11.78 1.67
N GLY A 373 41.64 -10.90 0.96
CA GLY A 373 42.17 -11.16 -0.38
C GLY A 373 41.15 -10.91 -1.49
N ASN A 374 41.58 -11.07 -2.75
CA ASN A 374 40.79 -10.73 -3.91
C ASN A 374 39.43 -11.41 -3.97
N GLY A 375 38.41 -10.66 -4.41
CA GLY A 375 37.04 -11.14 -4.65
C GLY A 375 36.03 -10.01 -4.64
N ALA A 376 34.85 -10.26 -5.20
CA ALA A 376 33.68 -9.39 -5.10
C ALA A 376 32.82 -9.85 -3.92
N PHE A 377 32.97 -9.18 -2.77
CA PHE A 377 32.29 -9.56 -1.52
C PHE A 377 30.84 -9.10 -1.46
N VAL A 378 30.45 -8.07 -2.23
CA VAL A 378 29.08 -7.56 -2.28
C VAL A 378 28.45 -7.97 -3.60
N ASP A 379 27.36 -8.73 -3.52
CA ASP A 379 26.59 -9.15 -4.70
C ASP A 379 25.59 -8.05 -5.11
N GLN A 380 24.93 -7.40 -4.15
CA GLN A 380 23.89 -6.40 -4.44
C GLN A 380 23.70 -5.40 -3.29
N TYR A 381 23.22 -4.22 -3.66
CA TYR A 381 22.54 -3.27 -2.77
C TYR A 381 21.08 -3.09 -3.23
N ALA A 382 20.15 -3.09 -2.29
CA ALA A 382 18.73 -2.82 -2.56
C ALA A 382 18.03 -2.21 -1.35
N ASN A 383 17.46 -1.03 -1.50
CA ASN A 383 16.61 -0.38 -0.48
C ASN A 383 17.24 -0.37 0.94
N GLY A 384 18.49 0.05 1.05
CA GLY A 384 19.22 0.05 2.31
C GLY A 384 19.83 -1.29 2.71
N HIS A 385 19.53 -2.37 2.01
CA HIS A 385 20.08 -3.70 2.27
C HIS A 385 21.32 -3.97 1.43
N ILE A 386 22.38 -4.50 2.05
CA ILE A 386 23.57 -5.01 1.39
C ILE A 386 23.60 -6.53 1.50
N TYR A 387 23.78 -7.19 0.36
CA TYR A 387 23.85 -8.63 0.23
C TYR A 387 25.29 -9.05 -0.05
N LEU A 388 25.87 -9.84 0.86
CA LEU A 388 27.21 -10.38 0.71
C LEU A 388 27.19 -11.62 -0.20
N SER A 389 28.30 -11.84 -0.90
CA SER A 389 28.47 -12.98 -1.80
C SER A 389 28.69 -14.26 -1.01
N LYS A 390 27.62 -15.00 -0.75
CA LYS A 390 27.65 -16.27 0.00
C LYS A 390 28.62 -17.27 -0.62
N ASN A 391 28.61 -17.38 -1.95
CA ASN A 391 29.51 -18.28 -2.68
C ASN A 391 30.99 -17.95 -2.41
N LEU A 392 31.36 -16.65 -2.45
CA LEU A 392 32.73 -16.22 -2.18
C LEU A 392 33.13 -16.45 -0.72
N LEU A 393 32.21 -16.20 0.22
CA LEU A 393 32.46 -16.45 1.64
C LEU A 393 32.71 -17.95 1.92
N GLU A 394 31.93 -18.83 1.30
CA GLU A 394 32.10 -20.29 1.37
C GLU A 394 33.43 -20.72 0.74
N GLU A 395 33.73 -20.23 -0.48
CA GLU A 395 35.00 -20.53 -1.19
C GLU A 395 36.22 -20.18 -0.34
N LYS A 396 36.15 -19.04 0.35
CA LYS A 396 37.25 -18.57 1.22
C LYS A 396 37.20 -19.12 2.65
N ASN A 397 36.23 -19.94 2.96
CA ASN A 397 35.98 -20.48 4.31
C ASN A 397 35.90 -19.37 5.38
N LEU A 398 35.17 -18.30 5.09
CA LEU A 398 34.96 -17.15 5.97
C LEU A 398 33.63 -17.28 6.72
N ASP A 399 33.63 -16.85 7.98
CA ASP A 399 32.41 -16.77 8.78
C ASP A 399 31.56 -15.59 8.29
N PRO A 400 30.34 -15.83 7.72
CA PRO A 400 29.46 -14.78 7.21
C PRO A 400 29.05 -13.76 8.27
N VAL A 401 28.85 -14.19 9.52
CA VAL A 401 28.42 -13.29 10.61
C VAL A 401 29.55 -12.30 10.91
N LYS A 402 30.76 -12.79 11.04
CA LYS A 402 31.93 -11.95 11.29
C LYS A 402 32.18 -10.94 10.16
N VAL A 403 32.07 -11.40 8.90
CA VAL A 403 32.24 -10.50 7.73
C VAL A 403 31.14 -9.44 7.69
N ALA A 404 29.90 -9.79 8.04
CA ALA A 404 28.80 -8.84 8.14
C ALA A 404 29.01 -7.80 9.25
N GLU A 405 29.46 -8.23 10.45
CA GLU A 405 29.78 -7.33 11.56
C GLU A 405 30.88 -6.32 11.20
N GLU A 406 31.96 -6.79 10.58
CA GLU A 406 33.05 -5.94 10.14
C GLU A 406 32.64 -4.97 9.01
N SER A 407 31.77 -5.42 8.11
CA SER A 407 31.17 -4.60 7.08
C SER A 407 30.28 -3.50 7.66
N ARG A 408 29.44 -3.83 8.65
CA ARG A 408 28.64 -2.88 9.44
C ARG A 408 29.53 -1.83 10.09
N ASP A 409 30.58 -2.26 10.80
CA ASP A 409 31.51 -1.37 11.53
C ASP A 409 32.29 -0.44 10.59
N PHE A 410 32.47 -0.84 9.34
CA PHE A 410 33.03 0.00 8.28
C PHE A 410 32.00 1.01 7.76
N LEU A 411 30.78 0.55 7.44
CA LEU A 411 29.74 1.35 6.80
C LEU A 411 29.17 2.43 7.72
N VAL A 412 29.04 2.17 9.02
CA VAL A 412 28.53 3.14 10.00
C VAL A 412 29.42 4.40 10.11
N LYS A 413 30.69 4.32 9.66
CA LYS A 413 31.63 5.46 9.62
C LYS A 413 31.49 6.31 8.37
N MET A 414 30.69 5.90 7.40
CA MET A 414 30.49 6.64 6.16
C MET A 414 29.54 7.81 6.38
N SER A 415 29.87 8.95 5.78
CA SER A 415 29.02 10.13 5.82
C SER A 415 27.65 9.80 5.23
N GLY A 416 26.58 10.19 5.91
CA GLY A 416 25.20 9.94 5.51
C GLY A 416 24.56 8.72 6.17
N VAL A 417 25.35 7.78 6.69
CA VAL A 417 24.83 6.63 7.46
C VAL A 417 24.57 7.08 8.89
N ALA A 418 23.34 6.93 9.35
CA ALA A 418 22.94 7.19 10.73
C ALA A 418 23.28 5.98 11.62
N ASP A 419 22.95 4.78 11.13
CA ASP A 419 23.24 3.50 11.79
C ASP A 419 23.32 2.36 10.77
N ALA A 420 23.86 1.24 11.20
CA ALA A 420 23.95 0.02 10.40
C ALA A 420 23.78 -1.21 11.28
N PHE A 421 23.03 -2.19 10.81
CA PHE A 421 22.69 -3.40 11.55
C PHE A 421 23.00 -4.64 10.73
N THR A 422 23.48 -5.68 11.37
CA THR A 422 23.53 -7.01 10.73
C THR A 422 22.20 -7.73 10.89
N LEU A 423 21.91 -8.68 10.03
CA LEU A 423 20.75 -9.56 10.19
C LEU A 423 20.80 -10.33 11.53
N ALA A 424 21.99 -10.62 12.04
CA ALA A 424 22.20 -11.23 13.34
C ALA A 424 21.79 -10.29 14.48
N ASP A 425 22.18 -8.99 14.44
CA ASP A 425 21.77 -7.99 15.42
C ASP A 425 20.24 -7.87 15.49
N ILE A 426 19.60 -7.73 14.33
CA ILE A 426 18.14 -7.59 14.22
C ILE A 426 17.42 -8.85 14.70
N SER A 427 17.99 -10.03 14.46
CA SER A 427 17.38 -11.31 14.87
C SER A 427 17.55 -11.58 16.37
N SER A 428 18.49 -10.92 17.03
CA SER A 428 18.73 -11.07 18.47
C SER A 428 17.63 -10.39 19.30
N LEU A 429 16.97 -11.15 20.17
CA LEU A 429 15.97 -10.61 21.11
C LEU A 429 16.59 -9.77 22.24
N ALA A 430 17.90 -9.88 22.44
CA ALA A 430 18.61 -9.11 23.45
C ALA A 430 18.71 -7.60 23.13
N VAL A 431 18.51 -7.23 21.87
CA VAL A 431 18.61 -5.84 21.38
C VAL A 431 17.20 -5.25 21.25
N SER A 432 16.68 -4.68 22.33
CA SER A 432 15.29 -4.22 22.39
C SER A 432 14.98 -3.00 21.48
N HIS A 433 15.95 -2.10 21.28
CA HIS A 433 15.76 -0.92 20.43
C HIS A 433 15.60 -1.25 18.93
N LEU A 434 15.91 -2.48 18.50
CA LEU A 434 15.75 -2.94 17.12
C LEU A 434 14.39 -3.64 16.87
N GLU A 435 13.40 -3.44 17.73
CA GLU A 435 12.11 -4.11 17.55
C GLU A 435 11.38 -3.69 16.27
N ALA A 436 11.41 -2.40 15.93
CA ALA A 436 10.80 -1.90 14.70
C ALA A 436 11.47 -2.49 13.44
N GLN A 437 12.81 -2.51 13.39
CA GLN A 437 13.58 -3.13 12.32
C GLN A 437 13.29 -4.64 12.24
N ARG A 438 13.17 -5.30 13.40
CA ARG A 438 12.83 -6.74 13.46
C ARG A 438 11.46 -7.06 12.90
N ARG A 439 10.49 -6.17 13.10
CA ARG A 439 9.13 -6.28 12.51
C ARG A 439 9.16 -6.07 10.99
N ALA A 440 9.99 -5.13 10.53
CA ALA A 440 10.06 -4.68 9.13
C ALA A 440 10.65 -5.70 8.17
N ILE A 441 11.54 -6.59 8.63
CA ILE A 441 12.28 -7.49 7.74
C ILE A 441 11.66 -8.88 7.67
N ASP A 442 11.76 -9.50 6.50
CA ASP A 442 11.68 -10.94 6.35
C ASP A 442 13.10 -11.52 6.37
N PRO A 443 13.49 -12.33 7.39
CA PRO A 443 14.85 -12.87 7.49
C PRO A 443 15.29 -13.73 6.29
N LYS A 444 14.34 -14.22 5.49
CA LYS A 444 14.64 -15.06 4.31
C LYS A 444 15.10 -14.25 3.12
N THR A 445 14.68 -12.98 3.05
CA THR A 445 14.93 -12.10 1.90
C THR A 445 15.70 -10.84 2.27
N ALA A 446 15.93 -10.58 3.55
CA ALA A 446 16.71 -9.44 4.02
C ALA A 446 18.20 -9.57 3.61
N GLY A 447 18.86 -8.41 3.45
CA GLY A 447 20.31 -8.34 3.29
C GLY A 447 21.07 -8.72 4.54
N ASP A 448 22.35 -9.00 4.39
CA ASP A 448 23.24 -9.32 5.50
C ASP A 448 23.52 -8.09 6.39
N ILE A 449 23.51 -6.89 5.79
CA ILE A 449 23.64 -5.60 6.48
C ILE A 449 22.50 -4.68 6.02
N ILE A 450 21.94 -3.92 6.95
CA ILE A 450 20.87 -2.95 6.74
C ILE A 450 21.36 -1.58 7.18
N LEU A 451 21.17 -0.56 6.35
CA LEU A 451 21.62 0.81 6.58
C LEU A 451 20.43 1.71 6.87
N ASP A 452 20.56 2.52 7.92
CA ASP A 452 19.74 3.68 8.18
C ASP A 452 20.49 4.95 7.80
N PHE A 453 19.80 5.92 7.20
CA PHE A 453 20.40 7.15 6.71
C PHE A 453 19.98 8.36 7.53
N ASN A 454 20.89 9.32 7.67
CA ASN A 454 20.60 10.58 8.32
C ASN A 454 19.57 11.39 7.52
N PRO A 455 18.63 12.10 8.19
CA PRO A 455 17.75 13.05 7.53
C PRO A 455 18.54 14.08 6.72
N GLY A 456 18.01 14.50 5.58
CA GLY A 456 18.67 15.44 4.68
C GLY A 456 19.70 14.81 3.72
N TRP A 457 19.92 13.50 3.78
CA TRP A 457 20.76 12.77 2.83
C TRP A 457 19.92 12.10 1.73
N THR A 458 20.32 12.31 0.49
CA THR A 458 19.71 11.63 -0.66
C THR A 458 20.53 10.39 -1.02
N VAL A 459 19.88 9.23 -1.02
CA VAL A 459 20.53 7.97 -1.46
C VAL A 459 20.37 7.85 -2.97
N VAL A 460 21.50 7.74 -3.68
CA VAL A 460 21.52 7.59 -5.13
C VAL A 460 22.11 6.23 -5.49
N ASP A 461 21.28 5.37 -6.09
CA ASP A 461 21.75 4.10 -6.67
C ASP A 461 22.34 4.36 -8.07
N ASP A 462 23.59 4.79 -8.07
CA ASP A 462 24.43 5.03 -9.25
C ASP A 462 25.21 3.79 -9.71
N SER A 463 24.93 2.64 -9.12
CA SER A 463 25.37 1.33 -9.61
C SER A 463 24.59 0.89 -10.86
N ARG A 464 23.46 1.54 -11.14
CA ARG A 464 22.59 1.32 -12.31
C ARG A 464 22.69 2.48 -13.29
N TYR A 465 22.30 2.24 -14.52
CA TYR A 465 22.18 3.28 -15.54
C TYR A 465 20.78 3.23 -16.18
N PRO A 466 20.01 4.34 -16.17
CA PRO A 466 20.28 5.58 -15.44
C PRO A 466 20.32 5.36 -13.92
N SER A 467 21.02 6.24 -13.20
CA SER A 467 21.02 6.24 -11.72
C SER A 467 19.60 6.49 -11.19
N VAL A 468 19.24 5.80 -10.14
CA VAL A 468 17.92 5.93 -9.50
C VAL A 468 18.09 6.63 -8.16
N ASN A 469 17.40 7.74 -7.96
CA ASN A 469 17.27 8.33 -6.65
C ASN A 469 16.32 7.45 -5.84
N GLN A 470 16.79 6.98 -4.69
CA GLN A 470 15.90 6.37 -3.72
C GLN A 470 15.31 7.49 -2.86
N ASP A 471 14.01 7.72 -3.03
CA ASP A 471 13.31 8.63 -2.14
C ASP A 471 13.29 8.03 -0.74
N ASN A 472 13.83 8.77 0.23
CA ASN A 472 13.69 8.39 1.62
C ASN A 472 12.21 8.44 1.97
N LYS A 473 11.72 7.35 2.54
CA LYS A 473 10.36 7.28 3.06
C LYS A 473 10.37 7.61 4.55
N THR A 474 9.44 8.45 4.96
CA THR A 474 9.21 8.81 6.36
C THR A 474 7.84 8.38 6.82
N THR A 475 7.71 8.07 8.10
CA THR A 475 6.44 7.84 8.80
C THR A 475 6.08 9.03 9.72
N SER A 476 6.81 10.14 9.61
CA SER A 476 6.65 11.31 10.50
C SER A 476 5.36 12.10 10.28
N TYR A 477 4.64 11.84 9.20
CA TYR A 477 3.35 12.47 8.94
C TYR A 477 2.20 11.52 9.28
N PRO A 478 1.10 12.02 9.86
CA PRO A 478 -0.06 11.18 10.12
C PRO A 478 -0.74 10.74 8.83
N GLY A 479 -1.04 9.44 8.74
CA GLY A 479 -1.79 8.82 7.66
C GLY A 479 -3.23 8.50 8.08
N PRO A 480 -4.26 9.01 7.37
CA PRO A 480 -5.64 8.80 7.79
C PRO A 480 -6.15 7.41 7.47
N GLY A 481 -7.14 7.00 8.26
CA GLY A 481 -7.96 5.82 7.99
C GLY A 481 -9.44 6.11 8.14
N PHE A 482 -10.27 5.39 7.40
CA PHE A 482 -11.73 5.52 7.48
C PHE A 482 -12.39 4.15 7.40
N ILE A 483 -13.45 3.96 8.20
CA ILE A 483 -14.35 2.81 8.08
C ILE A 483 -15.78 3.34 8.08
N MET A 484 -16.59 2.93 7.11
CA MET A 484 -17.99 3.32 6.99
C MET A 484 -18.85 2.12 6.60
N GLY A 485 -19.95 1.89 7.30
CA GLY A 485 -20.86 0.78 7.02
C GLY A 485 -22.03 0.76 8.00
N GLN A 486 -22.98 -0.16 7.75
CA GLN A 486 -24.12 -0.35 8.63
C GLN A 486 -23.67 -0.71 10.06
N GLY A 487 -24.32 -0.11 11.06
CA GLY A 487 -24.03 -0.37 12.48
C GLY A 487 -22.82 0.38 13.03
N LEU A 488 -22.15 1.23 12.24
CA LEU A 488 -21.09 2.11 12.70
C LEU A 488 -21.59 3.54 12.82
N SER A 489 -21.30 4.17 13.97
CA SER A 489 -21.62 5.59 14.19
C SER A 489 -20.42 6.47 13.80
N PRO A 490 -20.65 7.66 13.21
CA PRO A 490 -19.61 8.61 12.94
C PRO A 490 -18.84 8.96 14.22
N GLN A 491 -17.53 8.87 14.18
CA GLN A 491 -16.63 9.23 15.27
C GLN A 491 -15.25 9.57 14.76
N VAL A 492 -14.52 10.40 15.48
CA VAL A 492 -13.13 10.74 15.21
C VAL A 492 -12.26 10.09 16.29
N ILE A 493 -11.18 9.44 15.87
CA ILE A 493 -10.17 8.83 16.73
C ILE A 493 -8.89 9.61 16.52
N ASP A 494 -8.51 10.41 17.53
CA ASP A 494 -7.35 11.29 17.49
C ASP A 494 -6.06 10.55 17.90
N GLU A 495 -6.18 9.44 18.64
CA GLU A 495 -5.04 8.63 19.04
C GLU A 495 -4.48 7.85 17.84
N THR A 496 -3.16 7.66 17.83
CA THR A 496 -2.49 6.80 16.84
C THR A 496 -2.94 5.35 17.01
N VAL A 497 -3.35 4.71 15.91
CA VAL A 497 -3.80 3.33 15.87
C VAL A 497 -2.80 2.49 15.08
N GLU A 498 -2.42 1.32 15.61
CA GLU A 498 -1.53 0.41 14.89
C GLU A 498 -2.27 -0.28 13.73
N ALA A 499 -1.66 -0.28 12.54
CA ALA A 499 -2.25 -0.88 11.34
C ALA A 499 -2.59 -2.37 11.49
N VAL A 500 -1.88 -3.09 12.35
CA VAL A 500 -2.14 -4.52 12.66
C VAL A 500 -3.47 -4.75 13.42
N GLU A 501 -4.08 -3.72 13.99
CA GLU A 501 -5.38 -3.79 14.65
C GLU A 501 -6.56 -3.72 13.67
N ILE A 502 -6.30 -3.31 12.42
CA ILE A 502 -7.37 -3.05 11.44
C ILE A 502 -8.00 -4.35 10.92
N ALA A 503 -7.20 -5.35 10.50
CA ALA A 503 -7.77 -6.61 10.03
C ALA A 503 -8.63 -7.32 11.08
N PRO A 504 -8.21 -7.44 12.38
CA PRO A 504 -9.08 -7.94 13.45
C PRO A 504 -10.34 -7.10 13.63
N THR A 505 -10.25 -5.77 13.52
CA THR A 505 -11.40 -4.86 13.66
C THR A 505 -12.41 -5.06 12.54
N LEU A 506 -11.97 -5.09 11.29
CA LEU A 506 -12.82 -5.39 10.14
C LEU A 506 -13.45 -6.78 10.25
N SER A 507 -12.69 -7.77 10.70
CA SER A 507 -13.19 -9.13 10.92
C SER A 507 -14.29 -9.17 11.98
N ARG A 508 -14.14 -8.40 13.08
CA ARG A 508 -15.18 -8.25 14.12
C ARG A 508 -16.44 -7.60 13.58
N ILE A 509 -16.32 -6.51 12.78
CA ILE A 509 -17.46 -5.85 12.13
C ILE A 509 -18.20 -6.84 11.24
N MET A 510 -17.47 -7.63 10.46
CA MET A 510 -18.01 -8.66 9.55
C MET A 510 -18.52 -9.92 10.29
N ARG A 511 -18.22 -10.07 11.58
CA ARG A 511 -18.51 -11.29 12.38
C ARG A 511 -17.92 -12.55 11.72
N ILE A 512 -16.68 -12.46 11.30
CA ILE A 512 -15.88 -13.54 10.73
C ILE A 512 -14.60 -13.73 11.56
N ARG A 513 -13.86 -14.79 11.28
CA ARG A 513 -12.57 -15.05 11.90
C ARG A 513 -11.56 -13.99 11.45
N SER A 514 -10.69 -13.54 12.36
CA SER A 514 -9.51 -12.74 11.99
C SER A 514 -8.50 -13.57 11.20
N PRO A 515 -7.64 -12.92 10.40
CA PRO A 515 -6.52 -13.59 9.76
C PRO A 515 -5.70 -14.42 10.76
N ASN A 516 -5.14 -15.53 10.28
CA ASN A 516 -4.54 -16.56 11.14
C ASN A 516 -3.32 -16.10 11.96
N SER A 517 -2.65 -15.05 11.55
CA SER A 517 -1.50 -14.46 12.27
C SER A 517 -1.82 -13.13 12.96
N ALA A 518 -3.05 -12.65 12.89
CA ALA A 518 -3.46 -11.44 13.59
C ALA A 518 -3.54 -11.70 15.10
N THR A 519 -2.65 -11.07 15.87
CA THR A 519 -2.56 -11.22 17.33
C THR A 519 -3.09 -10.01 18.09
N SER A 520 -3.23 -8.87 17.43
CA SER A 520 -3.75 -7.64 18.01
C SER A 520 -5.24 -7.75 18.33
N LYS A 521 -5.67 -7.05 19.36
CA LYS A 521 -7.09 -6.98 19.72
C LYS A 521 -7.84 -6.06 18.75
N PRO A 522 -9.07 -6.42 18.36
CA PRO A 522 -9.88 -5.51 17.54
C PRO A 522 -10.27 -4.27 18.33
N LEU A 523 -10.27 -3.12 17.67
CA LEU A 523 -10.72 -1.84 18.21
C LEU A 523 -12.19 -1.89 18.57
N THR A 524 -12.57 -1.20 19.64
CA THR A 524 -13.98 -1.04 20.02
C THR A 524 -14.51 0.24 19.39
N LEU A 525 -15.29 0.09 18.33
CA LEU A 525 -15.95 1.19 17.62
C LEU A 525 -17.40 1.34 18.11
N LYS A 526 -17.93 2.57 18.08
CA LYS A 526 -19.31 2.91 18.46
C LYS A 526 -20.28 2.72 17.31
#